data_4abd53a838882a55b7aee5dd5794a67f
#
_entry.id   4abd53a838882a55b7aee5dd5794a67f
#
_cell.length_a   1.000
_cell.length_b   1.000
_cell.length_c   1.000
_cell.angle_alpha   90.00
_cell.angle_beta   90.00
_cell.angle_gamma   90.00
#
_symmetry.space_group_name_H-M   'P 1'
#
loop_
_entity.id
_entity.type
_entity.pdbx_description
1 polymer ?
#
loop_
_entity_poly.entity_id
_entity_poly.type
_entity_poly.pdbx_seq_one_letter_code
_entity_poly.pdbx_strand_id
1 'polypeptide(L)'
;MSVTVRIPTILRTYTGGQAEVQAEGATLAGVIADLEKNHTGIAARVLDDQGKLRRFVNVYVNDDDVRFEQGLETATPDGAGVSIIPAVAGG
;
A
#
# COMPACT_ATOMS: atom_id res chain seq x y z
N MET A 1 11.29 -1.82 -10.47
CA MET A 1 9.96 -1.59 -11.04
C MET A 1 9.27 -0.50 -10.26
N SER A 2 8.80 0.51 -10.95
CA SER A 2 8.23 1.70 -10.31
C SER A 2 6.71 1.67 -10.44
N VAL A 3 6.03 1.95 -9.34
CA VAL A 3 4.57 2.00 -9.30
C VAL A 3 4.14 3.30 -8.66
N THR A 4 2.91 3.73 -8.95
CA THR A 4 2.31 4.89 -8.32
C THR A 4 1.38 4.39 -7.21
N VAL A 5 1.61 4.86 -5.99
CA VAL A 5 0.81 4.46 -4.84
C VAL A 5 -0.11 5.60 -4.45
N ARG A 6 -1.41 5.34 -4.43
CA ARG A 6 -2.40 6.31 -3.96
C ARG A 6 -2.51 6.20 -2.46
N ILE A 7 -2.33 7.32 -1.80
CA ILE A 7 -2.31 7.39 -0.34
C ILE A 7 -3.64 7.94 0.14
N PRO A 8 -4.35 7.20 1.01
CA PRO A 8 -5.62 7.72 1.55
C PRO A 8 -5.37 8.93 2.43
N THR A 9 -6.39 9.78 2.55
CA THR A 9 -6.27 11.03 3.28
C THR A 9 -5.69 10.85 4.68
N ILE A 10 -6.14 9.81 5.39
CA ILE A 10 -5.70 9.60 6.78
C ILE A 10 -4.23 9.20 6.91
N LEU A 11 -3.60 8.77 5.81
CA LEU A 11 -2.19 8.37 5.83
C LEU A 11 -1.27 9.41 5.21
N ARG A 12 -1.82 10.50 4.70
CA ARG A 12 -1.00 11.53 4.05
C ARG A 12 -0.06 12.27 4.98
N THR A 13 -0.30 12.17 6.28
CA THR A 13 0.62 12.71 7.27
C THR A 13 1.99 12.03 7.18
N TYR A 14 2.05 10.79 6.70
CA TYR A 14 3.32 10.08 6.53
C TYR A 14 4.02 10.43 5.22
N THR A 15 3.31 11.05 4.28
CA THR A 15 3.85 11.38 2.97
C THR A 15 3.95 12.89 2.73
N GLY A 16 3.92 13.67 3.80
CA GLY A 16 4.02 15.12 3.67
C GLY A 16 2.82 15.74 2.96
N GLY A 17 1.67 15.10 3.03
CA GLY A 17 0.45 15.59 2.39
C GLY A 17 0.25 15.13 0.97
N GLN A 18 1.13 14.26 0.45
CA GLN A 18 1.02 13.81 -0.93
C GLN A 18 -0.05 12.74 -1.08
N ALA A 19 -0.91 12.93 -2.08
CA ALA A 19 -1.97 11.99 -2.40
C ALA A 19 -1.46 10.78 -3.18
N GLU A 20 -0.36 10.94 -3.90
CA GLU A 20 0.28 9.90 -4.68
C GLU A 20 1.79 9.98 -4.50
N VAL A 21 2.42 8.84 -4.35
CA VAL A 21 3.88 8.76 -4.27
C VAL A 21 4.35 7.63 -5.15
N GLN A 22 5.60 7.71 -5.57
CA GLN A 22 6.23 6.64 -6.34
C GLN A 22 6.91 5.67 -5.38
N ALA A 23 6.84 4.39 -5.71
CA ALA A 23 7.52 3.36 -4.94
C ALA A 23 8.04 2.31 -5.88
N GLU A 24 9.00 1.52 -5.43
CA GLU A 24 9.59 0.47 -6.24
C GLU A 24 9.44 -0.87 -5.54
N GLY A 25 9.15 -1.89 -6.34
CA GLY A 25 9.04 -3.25 -5.84
C GLY A 25 8.42 -4.13 -6.91
N ALA A 26 8.80 -5.40 -6.91
CA ALA A 26 8.24 -6.38 -7.84
C ALA A 26 6.96 -7.01 -7.31
N THR A 27 6.74 -6.91 -6.00
CA THR A 27 5.53 -7.41 -5.34
C THR A 27 5.00 -6.33 -4.42
N LEU A 28 3.76 -6.50 -3.97
CA LEU A 28 3.17 -5.56 -3.03
C LEU A 28 4.02 -5.45 -1.74
N ALA A 29 4.54 -6.57 -1.25
CA ALA A 29 5.42 -6.56 -0.08
C ALA A 29 6.62 -5.65 -0.31
N GLY A 30 7.25 -5.75 -1.48
CA GLY A 30 8.39 -4.91 -1.84
C GLY A 30 8.00 -3.43 -1.91
N VAL A 31 6.84 -3.14 -2.48
CA VAL A 31 6.34 -1.77 -2.57
C VAL A 31 6.12 -1.18 -1.18
N ILE A 32 5.52 -1.95 -0.27
CA ILE A 32 5.29 -1.48 1.10
C ILE A 32 6.61 -1.26 1.83
N ALA A 33 7.59 -2.14 1.62
CA ALA A 33 8.91 -1.96 2.23
C ALA A 33 9.59 -0.68 1.73
N ASP A 34 9.45 -0.39 0.44
CA ASP A 34 10.00 0.84 -0.11
C ASP A 34 9.28 2.07 0.43
N LEU A 35 7.96 1.99 0.59
CA LEU A 35 7.21 3.06 1.22
C LEU A 35 7.70 3.34 2.63
N GLU A 36 7.94 2.29 3.41
CA GLU A 36 8.44 2.46 4.78
C GLU A 36 9.80 3.12 4.81
N LYS A 37 10.65 2.77 3.86
CA LYS A 37 11.99 3.33 3.76
C LYS A 37 11.94 4.84 3.53
N ASN A 38 11.00 5.29 2.72
CA ASN A 38 10.91 6.70 2.33
C ASN A 38 9.88 7.49 3.15
N HIS A 39 8.94 6.79 3.79
CA HIS A 39 7.86 7.41 4.56
C HIS A 39 7.67 6.60 5.84
N THR A 40 8.60 6.76 6.76
CA THR A 40 8.66 5.97 7.98
C THR A 40 7.36 6.01 8.78
N GLY A 41 6.89 4.84 9.16
CA GLY A 41 5.67 4.69 9.94
C GLY A 41 4.46 4.26 9.12
N ILE A 42 4.52 4.38 7.78
CA ILE A 42 3.36 4.07 6.96
C ILE A 42 3.07 2.57 6.90
N ALA A 43 4.12 1.74 6.90
CA ALA A 43 3.92 0.29 6.83
C ALA A 43 3.13 -0.24 8.01
N ALA A 44 3.34 0.32 9.20
CA ALA A 44 2.61 -0.11 10.39
C ALA A 44 1.11 0.19 10.31
N ARG A 45 0.72 1.09 9.42
CA ARG A 45 -0.69 1.41 9.21
C ARG A 45 -1.35 0.47 8.21
N VAL A 46 -0.57 -0.17 7.36
CA VAL A 46 -1.04 -1.09 6.34
C VAL A 46 -0.88 -2.54 6.79
N LEU A 47 0.18 -2.83 7.52
CA LEU A 47 0.50 -4.17 7.99
C LEU A 47 0.29 -4.26 9.51
N ASP A 48 -0.09 -5.45 9.97
CA ASP A 48 -0.21 -5.72 11.40
C ASP A 48 1.16 -6.14 11.99
N ASP A 49 1.16 -6.50 13.28
CA ASP A 49 2.38 -6.87 13.99
C ASP A 49 3.04 -8.13 13.41
N GLN A 50 2.30 -8.90 12.65
CA GLN A 50 2.81 -10.13 12.04
C GLN A 50 3.24 -9.91 10.59
N GLY A 51 3.20 -8.68 10.12
CA GLY A 51 3.60 -8.36 8.76
C GLY A 51 2.55 -8.69 7.71
N LYS A 52 1.30 -8.89 8.13
CA LYS A 52 0.19 -9.19 7.23
C LYS A 52 -0.66 -7.94 7.02
N LEU A 53 -1.37 -7.90 5.89
CA LEU A 53 -2.29 -6.81 5.64
C LEU A 53 -3.34 -6.73 6.75
N ARG A 54 -3.55 -5.51 7.24
CA ARG A 54 -4.55 -5.30 8.28
C ARG A 54 -5.94 -5.61 7.74
N ARG A 55 -6.79 -6.15 8.62
CA ARG A 55 -8.15 -6.58 8.27
C ARG A 55 -8.96 -5.47 7.61
N PHE A 56 -8.81 -4.24 8.09
CA PHE A 56 -9.62 -3.12 7.62
C PHE A 56 -8.90 -2.24 6.61
N VAL A 57 -7.84 -2.77 6.01
CA VAL A 57 -7.15 -2.07 4.94
C VAL A 57 -7.28 -2.89 3.67
N ASN A 58 -7.80 -2.27 2.64
CA ASN A 58 -7.89 -2.90 1.31
C ASN A 58 -6.81 -2.31 0.43
N VAL A 59 -6.16 -3.16 -0.35
CA VAL A 59 -5.15 -2.72 -1.30
C VAL A 59 -5.53 -3.27 -2.66
N TYR A 60 -5.48 -2.41 -3.66
CA TYR A 60 -5.76 -2.78 -5.04
C TYR A 60 -4.52 -2.55 -5.89
N VAL A 61 -4.22 -3.50 -6.76
CA VAL A 61 -3.20 -3.34 -7.79
C VAL A 61 -3.94 -3.33 -9.12
N ASN A 62 -3.91 -2.20 -9.82
CA ASN A 62 -4.62 -2.02 -11.09
C ASN A 62 -6.09 -2.44 -10.97
N ASP A 63 -6.75 -2.01 -9.90
CA ASP A 63 -8.17 -2.25 -9.63
C ASP A 63 -8.50 -3.67 -9.16
N ASP A 64 -7.51 -4.52 -8.98
CA ASP A 64 -7.74 -5.88 -8.45
C ASP A 64 -7.40 -5.92 -6.97
N ASP A 65 -8.37 -6.34 -6.15
CA ASP A 65 -8.15 -6.47 -4.71
C ASP A 65 -7.15 -7.61 -4.48
N VAL A 66 -6.04 -7.30 -3.82
CA VAL A 66 -4.97 -8.26 -3.63
C VAL A 66 -5.38 -9.46 -2.78
N ARG A 67 -6.44 -9.34 -1.97
CA ARG A 67 -6.93 -10.48 -1.19
C ARG A 67 -7.49 -11.59 -2.07
N PHE A 68 -7.95 -11.23 -3.26
CA PHE A 68 -8.43 -12.19 -4.23
C PHE A 68 -7.34 -12.57 -5.23
N GLU A 69 -6.15 -12.01 -5.06
CA GLU A 69 -4.98 -12.34 -5.85
C GLU A 69 -4.01 -13.10 -4.94
N GLN A 70 -2.81 -12.58 -4.73
CA GLN A 70 -1.81 -13.25 -3.93
C GLN A 70 -1.38 -12.46 -2.70
N GLY A 71 -2.25 -11.56 -2.23
CA GLY A 71 -1.94 -10.76 -1.06
C GLY A 71 -0.66 -9.96 -1.23
N LEU A 72 0.23 -10.07 -0.28
CA LEU A 72 1.51 -9.35 -0.33
C LEU A 72 2.43 -9.84 -1.45
N GLU A 73 2.18 -11.04 -1.98
CA GLU A 73 2.96 -11.59 -3.09
C GLU A 73 2.41 -11.19 -4.46
N THR A 74 1.33 -10.40 -4.48
CA THR A 74 0.76 -9.92 -5.73
C THR A 74 1.80 -9.13 -6.50
N ALA A 75 1.96 -9.46 -7.79
CA ALA A 75 2.93 -8.77 -8.62
C ALA A 75 2.55 -7.30 -8.83
N THR A 76 3.55 -6.44 -8.80
CA THR A 76 3.37 -5.01 -9.04
C THR A 76 4.25 -4.63 -10.24
N PRO A 77 3.75 -4.88 -11.45
CA PRO A 77 4.54 -4.60 -12.65
C PRO A 77 4.82 -3.12 -12.81
N ASP A 78 5.86 -2.82 -13.56
CA ASP A 78 6.27 -1.44 -13.80
C ASP A 78 5.09 -0.63 -14.37
N GLY A 79 4.87 0.54 -13.80
CA GLY A 79 3.76 1.39 -14.20
C GLY A 79 2.43 1.09 -13.55
N ALA A 80 2.36 0.08 -12.70
CA ALA A 80 1.11 -0.27 -12.03
C ALA A 80 0.66 0.82 -11.07
N GLY A 81 -0.66 0.89 -10.85
CA GLY A 81 -1.23 1.75 -9.82
C GLY A 81 -1.59 0.90 -8.60
N VAL A 82 -1.13 1.33 -7.44
CA VAL A 82 -1.47 0.67 -6.17
C VAL A 82 -2.33 1.63 -5.36
N SER A 83 -3.49 1.17 -4.94
CA SER A 83 -4.40 2.01 -4.13
C SER A 83 -4.55 1.41 -2.74
N ILE A 84 -4.30 2.22 -1.72
CA ILE A 84 -4.49 1.83 -0.33
C ILE A 84 -5.79 2.46 0.14
N ILE A 85 -6.76 1.63 0.50
CA ILE A 85 -8.08 2.11 0.90
C ILE A 85 -8.40 1.54 2.28
N PRO A 86 -8.31 2.36 3.34
CA PRO A 86 -8.70 1.88 4.65
C PRO A 86 -10.21 1.75 4.71
N ALA A 87 -10.67 0.59 5.18
CA ALA A 87 -12.06 0.43 5.50
C ALA A 87 -12.23 0.97 6.91
N VAL A 88 -12.91 2.10 7.04
CA VAL A 88 -13.08 2.70 8.36
C VAL A 88 -14.19 1.96 9.06
N ALA A 89 -13.81 1.00 9.90
CA ALA A 89 -14.76 0.21 10.64
C ALA A 89 -15.55 1.11 11.60
N GLY A 90 -16.86 1.07 11.49
CA GLY A 90 -17.72 1.83 12.37
C GLY A 90 -17.75 3.32 12.07
N GLY A 91 -17.30 3.68 10.92
CA GLY A 91 -17.37 5.10 10.58
C GLY A 91 -16.44 5.45 9.51
#